data_8cfa6a52bcdf276bf1433ae7cc4bb4c7
#
_entry.id   8cfa6a52bcdf276bf1433ae7cc4bb4c7
#
_cell.length_a   1.000
_cell.length_b   1.000
_cell.length_c   1.000
_cell.angle_alpha   90.00
_cell.angle_beta   90.00
_cell.angle_gamma   90.00
#
_symmetry.space_group_name_H-M   'P 1'
#
loop_
_entity.id
_entity.type
_entity.pdbx_description
1 polymer ?
#
loop_
_entity_poly.entity_id
_entity_poly.type
_entity_poly.pdbx_seq_one_letter_code
_entity_poly.pdbx_strand_id
1 'polypeptide(L)'
;MLILKNKFFLLVLALGTLLLVGFTVTGQQHGQAGHHHGRGGHDEVNMPGLQGVDTTVAEVDDMKKMFREHKGIRRAVVNLPNGIETITESDDAALRAAVVAHVVGMIGRVQAGRDPKVMIQSPTLDIVFDGRDRMETTIIMTATGVKVTQTSTDPVVVKALQTHAGEVSEMAKRGMAAVHERMAAMPDRHRH
;
A
#
# COMPACT_ATOMS: atom_id res chain seq x y z
N MET A 1 -17.82 -12.23 13.89
CA MET A 1 -17.96 -11.33 12.73
C MET A 1 -18.00 -9.91 13.28
N LEU A 2 -16.87 -9.20 13.20
CA LEU A 2 -16.74 -7.85 13.73
C LEU A 2 -16.95 -6.87 12.57
N ILE A 3 -18.05 -6.14 12.61
CA ILE A 3 -18.37 -5.09 11.62
C ILE A 3 -17.95 -3.77 12.25
N LEU A 4 -16.89 -3.17 11.76
CA LEU A 4 -16.47 -1.83 12.16
C LEU A 4 -17.17 -0.81 11.26
N LYS A 5 -18.33 -0.30 11.67
CA LYS A 5 -18.96 0.88 11.08
C LYS A 5 -18.27 2.12 11.64
N ASN A 6 -17.80 2.97 10.78
CA ASN A 6 -17.04 4.20 11.03
C ASN A 6 -17.72 5.09 12.10
N LYS A 7 -17.28 4.96 13.36
CA LYS A 7 -17.33 5.96 14.43
C LYS A 7 -16.36 5.51 15.52
N PHE A 8 -15.23 6.18 15.61
CA PHE A 8 -14.29 6.23 16.73
C PHE A 8 -14.43 5.14 17.81
N PHE A 9 -13.47 4.21 17.88
CA PHE A 9 -12.94 3.77 19.16
C PHE A 9 -11.52 3.23 18.98
N LEU A 10 -10.57 4.04 19.38
CA LEU A 10 -9.17 3.67 19.52
C LEU A 10 -8.99 3.17 20.95
N LEU A 11 -8.67 1.89 21.12
CA LEU A 11 -8.11 1.42 22.38
C LEU A 11 -6.85 0.59 22.06
N VAL A 12 -5.70 1.25 22.10
CA VAL A 12 -4.40 0.60 22.06
C VAL A 12 -3.91 0.51 23.50
N LEU A 13 -3.82 -0.68 24.03
CA LEU A 13 -3.05 -0.96 25.25
C LEU A 13 -1.70 -1.51 24.81
N ALA A 14 -0.68 -0.68 24.90
CA ALA A 14 0.71 -1.08 24.76
C ALA A 14 1.30 -1.31 26.16
N LEU A 15 1.76 -2.53 26.42
CA LEU A 15 2.70 -2.81 27.52
C LEU A 15 4.00 -3.29 26.85
N GLY A 16 4.97 -2.41 26.77
CA GLY A 16 6.30 -2.71 26.31
C GLY A 16 7.27 -2.87 27.47
N THR A 17 7.98 -3.96 27.54
CA THR A 17 9.13 -4.12 28.42
C THR A 17 10.41 -3.87 27.64
N LEU A 18 11.15 -2.90 28.13
CA LEU A 18 12.46 -2.44 27.69
C LEU A 18 13.54 -3.45 28.09
N LEU A 19 14.35 -3.92 27.15
CA LEU A 19 15.65 -4.56 27.41
C LEU A 19 16.72 -3.88 26.57
N LEU A 20 17.54 -3.11 27.25
CA LEU A 20 18.78 -2.52 26.75
C LEU A 20 19.88 -3.60 26.76
N VAL A 21 20.45 -3.89 25.59
CA VAL A 21 21.78 -4.50 25.49
C VAL A 21 22.60 -3.68 24.51
N GLY A 22 23.60 -3.02 25.04
CA GLY A 22 24.56 -2.27 24.25
C GLY A 22 25.63 -3.19 23.64
N PHE A 23 25.93 -2.98 22.37
CA PHE A 23 27.19 -3.43 21.77
C PHE A 23 27.78 -2.29 20.94
N THR A 24 28.93 -1.83 21.38
CA THR A 24 29.84 -0.98 20.61
C THR A 24 30.73 -1.87 19.74
N VAL A 25 30.74 -1.67 18.44
CA VAL A 25 31.86 -2.09 17.59
C VAL A 25 32.18 -0.99 16.60
N THR A 26 33.33 -0.41 16.78
CA THR A 26 34.02 0.47 15.83
C THR A 26 34.65 -0.38 14.72
N GLY A 27 34.42 0.01 13.49
CA GLY A 27 35.07 -0.57 12.32
C GLY A 27 34.97 0.33 11.11
N GLN A 28 35.94 1.28 10.95
CA GLN A 28 36.13 2.01 9.71
C GLN A 28 36.70 1.08 8.65
N GLN A 29 36.05 1.02 7.49
CA GLN A 29 36.73 0.64 6.25
C GLN A 29 36.26 1.54 5.10
N HIS A 30 37.22 2.27 4.58
CA HIS A 30 37.17 2.99 3.32
C HIS A 30 37.08 1.97 2.17
N GLY A 31 36.09 2.09 1.31
CA GLY A 31 35.94 1.31 0.10
C GLY A 31 35.42 2.20 -1.05
N GLN A 32 36.31 2.53 -1.93
CA GLN A 32 36.25 3.15 -3.24
C GLN A 32 34.89 3.27 -3.91
N ALA A 33 34.56 4.49 -4.29
CA ALA A 33 33.49 4.86 -5.22
C ALA A 33 33.81 4.32 -6.62
N GLY A 34 33.19 3.23 -7.01
CA GLY A 34 33.09 2.79 -8.39
C GLY A 34 31.89 3.46 -9.04
N HIS A 35 32.12 4.45 -9.88
CA HIS A 35 31.07 5.02 -10.73
C HIS A 35 30.73 4.02 -11.84
N HIS A 36 29.77 3.15 -11.60
CA HIS A 36 29.11 2.40 -12.67
C HIS A 36 27.93 3.21 -13.20
N HIS A 37 28.16 3.93 -14.30
CA HIS A 37 27.10 4.38 -15.19
C HIS A 37 26.51 3.13 -15.89
N GLY A 38 25.67 2.38 -15.18
CA GLY A 38 24.88 1.29 -15.73
C GLY A 38 23.44 1.76 -15.93
N ARG A 39 22.92 1.57 -17.15
CA ARG A 39 21.53 1.73 -17.57
C ARG A 39 20.59 1.50 -16.39
N GLY A 40 19.69 2.46 -16.13
CA GLY A 40 18.79 2.46 -14.98
C GLY A 40 17.96 1.19 -14.82
N GLY A 41 18.58 0.18 -14.21
CA GLY A 41 17.87 -0.95 -13.64
C GLY A 41 17.12 -0.44 -12.42
N HIS A 42 15.80 -0.63 -12.38
CA HIS A 42 15.02 -0.33 -11.19
C HIS A 42 15.56 -1.19 -10.03
N ASP A 43 15.85 -0.54 -8.90
CA ASP A 43 16.32 -1.24 -7.69
C ASP A 43 15.16 -2.02 -7.04
N GLU A 44 14.95 -3.25 -7.53
CA GLU A 44 13.92 -4.14 -7.02
C GLU A 44 14.25 -4.71 -5.63
N VAL A 45 15.50 -4.54 -5.17
CA VAL A 45 15.91 -4.98 -3.83
C VAL A 45 15.51 -3.93 -2.77
N ASN A 46 15.85 -2.68 -2.99
CA ASN A 46 15.58 -1.62 -2.02
C ASN A 46 14.24 -0.92 -2.28
N MET A 47 13.74 -0.96 -3.51
CA MET A 47 12.45 -0.36 -3.92
C MET A 47 12.26 1.07 -3.37
N PRO A 48 13.17 2.01 -3.66
CA PRO A 48 13.12 3.36 -3.07
C PRO A 48 11.84 4.12 -3.41
N GLY A 49 11.18 3.78 -4.51
CA GLY A 49 9.90 4.36 -4.93
C GLY A 49 8.70 4.04 -4.03
N LEU A 50 8.87 3.16 -3.03
CA LEU A 50 7.85 2.85 -2.03
C LEU A 50 7.87 3.80 -0.84
N GLN A 51 8.91 4.61 -0.70
CA GLN A 51 8.96 5.67 0.31
C GLN A 51 8.14 6.87 -0.13
N GLY A 52 7.45 7.46 0.80
CA GLY A 52 6.65 8.67 0.59
C GLY A 52 6.73 9.60 1.79
N VAL A 53 5.93 10.66 1.76
CA VAL A 53 5.83 11.61 2.87
C VAL A 53 5.24 10.89 4.08
N ASP A 54 5.90 11.02 5.23
CA ASP A 54 5.51 10.46 6.53
C ASP A 54 5.26 8.93 6.56
N THR A 55 5.77 8.18 5.57
CA THR A 55 5.71 6.72 5.63
C THR A 55 6.62 6.17 6.72
N THR A 56 6.13 5.18 7.45
CA THR A 56 6.93 4.46 8.44
C THR A 56 7.74 3.33 7.79
N VAL A 57 8.80 2.89 8.45
CA VAL A 57 9.59 1.73 8.00
C VAL A 57 8.69 0.49 7.85
N ALA A 58 7.78 0.27 8.80
CA ALA A 58 6.86 -0.88 8.73
C ALA A 58 5.94 -0.84 7.50
N GLU A 59 5.36 0.31 7.18
CA GLU A 59 4.51 0.47 5.98
C GLU A 59 5.29 0.19 4.69
N VAL A 60 6.54 0.65 4.61
CA VAL A 60 7.42 0.40 3.47
C VAL A 60 7.80 -1.07 3.38
N ASP A 61 8.11 -1.72 4.50
CA ASP A 61 8.49 -3.14 4.53
C ASP A 61 7.30 -4.06 4.19
N ASP A 62 6.09 -3.72 4.62
CA ASP A 62 4.87 -4.43 4.22
C ASP A 62 4.66 -4.33 2.69
N MET A 63 4.82 -3.15 2.11
CA MET A 63 4.74 -2.97 0.66
C MET A 63 5.82 -3.77 -0.08
N LYS A 64 7.09 -3.72 0.38
CA LYS A 64 8.17 -4.51 -0.20
C LYS A 64 7.85 -6.00 -0.19
N LYS A 65 7.36 -6.50 0.96
CA LYS A 65 6.94 -7.90 1.10
C LYS A 65 5.84 -8.25 0.11
N MET A 66 4.79 -7.43 0.03
CA MET A 66 3.69 -7.67 -0.91
C MET A 66 4.16 -7.71 -2.37
N PHE A 67 5.05 -6.81 -2.79
CA PHE A 67 5.59 -6.81 -4.16
C PHE A 67 6.49 -8.02 -4.44
N ARG A 68 7.35 -8.42 -3.50
CA ARG A 68 8.23 -9.59 -3.67
C ARG A 68 7.47 -10.90 -3.72
N GLU A 69 6.43 -11.00 -2.90
CA GLU A 69 5.66 -12.23 -2.71
C GLU A 69 4.27 -12.16 -3.36
N HIS A 70 4.08 -11.25 -4.32
CA HIS A 70 2.78 -10.94 -4.93
C HIS A 70 2.04 -12.18 -5.46
N LYS A 71 2.77 -13.22 -5.90
CA LYS A 71 2.18 -14.48 -6.37
C LYS A 71 1.42 -15.25 -5.29
N GLY A 72 1.72 -14.98 -4.01
CA GLY A 72 1.00 -15.52 -2.86
C GLY A 72 -0.27 -14.75 -2.50
N ILE A 73 -0.57 -13.65 -3.20
CA ILE A 73 -1.76 -12.83 -2.96
C ILE A 73 -2.88 -13.29 -3.91
N ARG A 74 -4.02 -13.64 -3.33
CA ARG A 74 -5.27 -13.86 -4.06
C ARG A 74 -6.15 -12.63 -3.89
N ARG A 75 -6.70 -12.13 -4.99
CA ARG A 75 -7.56 -10.96 -4.97
C ARG A 75 -8.78 -11.14 -5.86
N ALA A 76 -9.95 -10.79 -5.33
CA ALA A 76 -11.19 -10.67 -6.07
C ALA A 76 -11.74 -9.24 -5.95
N VAL A 77 -12.32 -8.73 -7.02
CA VAL A 77 -12.93 -7.39 -7.10
C VAL A 77 -14.29 -7.50 -7.74
N VAL A 78 -15.28 -6.87 -7.12
CA VAL A 78 -16.61 -6.67 -7.68
C VAL A 78 -16.85 -5.16 -7.77
N ASN A 79 -17.07 -4.67 -9.00
CA ASN A 79 -17.52 -3.30 -9.21
C ASN A 79 -19.01 -3.21 -8.90
N LEU A 80 -19.35 -2.36 -7.94
CA LEU A 80 -20.73 -2.04 -7.57
C LEU A 80 -21.21 -0.82 -8.38
N PRO A 81 -22.50 -0.61 -8.54
CA PRO A 81 -23.02 0.60 -9.20
C PRO A 81 -22.54 1.89 -8.54
N ASN A 82 -22.28 1.85 -7.23
CA ASN A 82 -21.86 2.99 -6.41
C ASN A 82 -20.50 2.77 -5.72
N GLY A 83 -19.64 1.87 -6.19
CA GLY A 83 -18.34 1.65 -5.56
C GLY A 83 -17.69 0.33 -5.94
N ILE A 84 -17.04 -0.30 -4.95
CA ILE A 84 -16.33 -1.58 -5.09
C ILE A 84 -16.51 -2.46 -3.85
N GLU A 85 -16.43 -3.76 -4.06
CA GLU A 85 -16.15 -4.73 -3.02
C GLU A 85 -14.88 -5.50 -3.40
N THR A 86 -13.95 -5.65 -2.47
CA THR A 86 -12.69 -6.35 -2.71
C THR A 86 -12.42 -7.36 -1.61
N ILE A 87 -11.85 -8.51 -1.97
CA ILE A 87 -11.31 -9.49 -1.03
C ILE A 87 -9.85 -9.69 -1.40
N THR A 88 -8.95 -9.54 -0.42
CA THR A 88 -7.51 -9.76 -0.60
C THR A 88 -7.01 -10.70 0.47
N GLU A 89 -6.41 -11.81 0.06
CA GLU A 89 -6.09 -12.95 0.92
C GLU A 89 -4.71 -13.52 0.63
N SER A 90 -4.14 -14.23 1.62
CA SER A 90 -2.96 -15.08 1.45
C SER A 90 -3.01 -16.26 2.43
N ASP A 91 -2.54 -17.42 1.98
CA ASP A 91 -2.36 -18.59 2.84
C ASP A 91 -1.10 -18.44 3.71
N ASP A 92 -0.07 -17.72 3.22
CA ASP A 92 1.09 -17.37 4.02
C ASP A 92 0.73 -16.38 5.12
N ALA A 93 1.02 -16.73 6.37
CA ALA A 93 0.61 -15.94 7.53
C ALA A 93 1.32 -14.57 7.59
N ALA A 94 2.59 -14.50 7.19
CA ALA A 94 3.36 -13.27 7.24
C ALA A 94 2.97 -12.32 6.08
N LEU A 95 2.72 -12.86 4.89
CA LEU A 95 2.21 -12.08 3.75
C LEU A 95 0.78 -11.59 4.03
N ARG A 96 -0.06 -12.44 4.62
CA ARG A 96 -1.41 -12.05 5.05
C ARG A 96 -1.38 -10.90 6.05
N ALA A 97 -0.48 -10.94 7.04
CA ALA A 97 -0.32 -9.86 8.00
C ALA A 97 0.07 -8.55 7.32
N ALA A 98 1.01 -8.57 6.39
CA ALA A 98 1.43 -7.41 5.61
C ALA A 98 0.28 -6.85 4.75
N VAL A 99 -0.48 -7.73 4.06
CA VAL A 99 -1.67 -7.33 3.28
C VAL A 99 -2.70 -6.62 4.17
N VAL A 100 -3.02 -7.21 5.31
CA VAL A 100 -4.01 -6.64 6.24
C VAL A 100 -3.53 -5.31 6.80
N ALA A 101 -2.26 -5.22 7.26
CA ALA A 101 -1.68 -4.00 7.80
C ALA A 101 -1.69 -2.88 6.75
N HIS A 102 -1.27 -3.17 5.51
CA HIS A 102 -1.27 -2.20 4.43
C HIS A 102 -2.69 -1.71 4.09
N VAL A 103 -3.65 -2.61 3.90
CA VAL A 103 -5.02 -2.23 3.52
C VAL A 103 -5.68 -1.38 4.62
N VAL A 104 -5.59 -1.81 5.88
CA VAL A 104 -6.17 -1.06 7.01
C VAL A 104 -5.45 0.26 7.20
N GLY A 105 -4.12 0.28 7.12
CA GLY A 105 -3.30 1.48 7.24
C GLY A 105 -3.63 2.51 6.16
N MET A 106 -3.72 2.10 4.90
CA MET A 106 -4.07 3.01 3.79
C MET A 106 -5.49 3.56 3.91
N ILE A 107 -6.46 2.76 4.32
CA ILE A 107 -7.81 3.27 4.59
C ILE A 107 -7.77 4.31 5.72
N GLY A 108 -7.02 4.07 6.78
CA GLY A 108 -6.81 5.04 7.85
C GLY A 108 -6.14 6.34 7.37
N ARG A 109 -5.16 6.24 6.46
CA ARG A 109 -4.53 7.40 5.83
C ARG A 109 -5.52 8.20 4.97
N VAL A 110 -6.33 7.53 4.15
CA VAL A 110 -7.38 8.19 3.36
C VAL A 110 -8.34 8.93 4.28
N GLN A 111 -8.86 8.29 5.32
CA GLN A 111 -9.78 8.92 6.28
C GLN A 111 -9.17 10.14 6.98
N ALA A 112 -7.88 10.08 7.29
CA ALA A 112 -7.14 11.18 7.91
C ALA A 112 -6.66 12.26 6.91
N GLY A 113 -6.85 12.07 5.60
CA GLY A 113 -6.33 12.96 4.57
C GLY A 113 -4.79 12.99 4.50
N ARG A 114 -4.12 11.93 4.95
CA ARG A 114 -2.64 11.83 5.01
C ARG A 114 -2.11 11.03 3.83
N ASP A 115 -2.15 11.63 2.65
CA ASP A 115 -1.63 11.02 1.43
C ASP A 115 -0.10 10.88 1.50
N PRO A 116 0.46 9.67 1.41
CA PRO A 116 1.89 9.45 1.51
C PRO A 116 2.67 9.89 0.27
N LYS A 117 2.02 10.17 -0.86
CA LYS A 117 2.66 10.62 -2.10
C LYS A 117 3.84 9.74 -2.52
N VAL A 118 3.69 8.42 -2.42
CA VAL A 118 4.76 7.51 -2.87
C VAL A 118 4.96 7.63 -4.38
N MET A 119 6.22 7.51 -4.83
CA MET A 119 6.58 7.73 -6.25
C MET A 119 5.78 6.85 -7.21
N ILE A 120 5.50 5.61 -6.83
CA ILE A 120 4.74 4.67 -7.64
C ILE A 120 3.21 4.86 -7.55
N GLN A 121 2.74 5.85 -6.80
CA GLN A 121 1.31 6.10 -6.63
C GLN A 121 0.64 6.49 -7.94
N SER A 122 -0.53 5.93 -8.17
CA SER A 122 -1.38 6.34 -9.30
C SER A 122 -2.04 7.69 -9.01
N PRO A 123 -2.16 8.58 -10.01
CA PRO A 123 -2.96 9.81 -9.88
C PRO A 123 -4.43 9.55 -9.48
N THR A 124 -4.93 8.34 -9.72
CA THR A 124 -6.26 7.90 -9.28
C THR A 124 -6.43 8.02 -7.77
N LEU A 125 -5.35 7.78 -6.99
CA LEU A 125 -5.39 7.91 -5.54
C LEU A 125 -5.58 9.34 -5.06
N ASP A 126 -5.11 10.35 -5.78
CA ASP A 126 -5.37 11.75 -5.45
C ASP A 126 -6.89 12.01 -5.37
N ILE A 127 -7.66 11.46 -6.34
CA ILE A 127 -9.12 11.58 -6.37
C ILE A 127 -9.75 10.85 -5.17
N VAL A 128 -9.21 9.69 -4.77
CA VAL A 128 -9.70 8.94 -3.60
C VAL A 128 -9.45 9.72 -2.31
N PHE A 129 -8.25 10.30 -2.14
CA PHE A 129 -7.91 11.12 -0.98
C PHE A 129 -8.78 12.39 -0.91
N ASP A 130 -8.97 13.07 -2.03
CA ASP A 130 -9.82 14.27 -2.13
C ASP A 130 -11.31 13.94 -1.93
N GLY A 131 -11.72 12.73 -2.28
CA GLY A 131 -13.07 12.24 -2.15
C GLY A 131 -13.44 11.64 -0.80
N ARG A 132 -12.51 11.57 0.17
CA ARG A 132 -12.66 10.82 1.44
C ARG A 132 -13.94 11.10 2.22
N ASP A 133 -14.37 12.36 2.26
CA ASP A 133 -15.57 12.78 3.00
C ASP A 133 -16.88 12.39 2.30
N ARG A 134 -16.79 11.91 1.05
CA ARG A 134 -17.91 11.43 0.23
C ARG A 134 -17.91 9.90 0.08
N MET A 135 -17.13 9.20 0.90
CA MET A 135 -17.01 7.75 0.85
C MET A 135 -17.45 7.09 2.14
N GLU A 136 -18.09 5.94 2.01
CA GLU A 136 -18.31 5.01 3.11
C GLU A 136 -17.40 3.80 2.93
N THR A 137 -16.76 3.36 4.00
CA THR A 137 -15.86 2.20 3.98
C THR A 137 -16.23 1.23 5.08
N THR A 138 -16.38 -0.04 4.71
CA THR A 138 -16.56 -1.16 5.63
C THR A 138 -15.42 -2.15 5.46
N ILE A 139 -14.79 -2.56 6.56
CA ILE A 139 -13.70 -3.52 6.61
C ILE A 139 -14.16 -4.74 7.40
N ILE A 140 -13.99 -5.92 6.83
CA ILE A 140 -14.28 -7.20 7.47
C ILE A 140 -13.04 -8.07 7.39
N MET A 141 -12.52 -8.48 8.55
CA MET A 141 -11.44 -9.46 8.62
C MET A 141 -11.98 -10.84 8.25
N THR A 142 -11.30 -11.53 7.35
CA THR A 142 -11.57 -12.93 6.99
C THR A 142 -10.56 -13.86 7.67
N ALA A 143 -10.73 -15.16 7.56
CA ALA A 143 -9.76 -16.12 8.09
C ALA A 143 -8.38 -16.01 7.38
N THR A 144 -8.39 -15.60 6.12
CA THR A 144 -7.22 -15.59 5.23
C THR A 144 -6.83 -14.20 4.72
N GLY A 145 -7.49 -13.13 5.21
CA GLY A 145 -7.18 -11.77 4.77
C GLY A 145 -8.21 -10.73 5.17
N VAL A 146 -8.60 -9.88 4.23
CA VAL A 146 -9.49 -8.75 4.45
C VAL A 146 -10.45 -8.55 3.29
N LYS A 147 -11.72 -8.29 3.63
CA LYS A 147 -12.75 -7.82 2.71
C LYS A 147 -13.01 -6.35 2.96
N VAL A 148 -13.04 -5.56 1.90
CA VAL A 148 -13.33 -4.11 1.95
C VAL A 148 -14.46 -3.79 1.00
N THR A 149 -15.45 -3.03 1.48
CA THR A 149 -16.49 -2.42 0.66
C THR A 149 -16.35 -0.91 0.76
N GLN A 150 -16.22 -0.22 -0.37
CA GLN A 150 -16.14 1.23 -0.45
C GLN A 150 -17.20 1.73 -1.41
N THR A 151 -18.02 2.68 -0.96
CA THR A 151 -19.11 3.26 -1.75
C THR A 151 -19.09 4.78 -1.69
N SER A 152 -19.65 5.41 -2.72
CA SER A 152 -19.81 6.86 -2.80
C SER A 152 -21.05 7.21 -3.61
N THR A 153 -21.63 8.36 -3.36
CA THR A 153 -22.65 8.98 -4.21
C THR A 153 -22.06 9.84 -5.32
N ASP A 154 -20.74 10.12 -5.25
CA ASP A 154 -20.02 10.89 -6.25
C ASP A 154 -19.49 9.96 -7.36
N PRO A 155 -19.96 10.09 -8.60
CA PRO A 155 -19.53 9.20 -9.69
C PRO A 155 -18.05 9.32 -10.04
N VAL A 156 -17.40 10.44 -9.74
CA VAL A 156 -15.96 10.62 -9.95
C VAL A 156 -15.17 9.76 -8.97
N VAL A 157 -15.60 9.76 -7.71
CA VAL A 157 -15.01 8.92 -6.66
C VAL A 157 -15.25 7.44 -6.95
N VAL A 158 -16.48 7.07 -7.36
CA VAL A 158 -16.80 5.69 -7.76
C VAL A 158 -15.88 5.21 -8.87
N LYS A 159 -15.70 6.04 -9.92
CA LYS A 159 -14.80 5.71 -11.02
C LYS A 159 -13.35 5.55 -10.56
N ALA A 160 -12.88 6.43 -9.68
CA ALA A 160 -11.53 6.37 -9.12
C ALA A 160 -11.34 5.08 -8.30
N LEU A 161 -12.29 4.70 -7.44
CA LEU A 161 -12.25 3.45 -6.69
C LEU A 161 -12.15 2.23 -7.61
N GLN A 162 -12.99 2.16 -8.66
CA GLN A 162 -12.99 1.05 -9.62
C GLN A 162 -11.68 0.99 -10.41
N THR A 163 -11.14 2.14 -10.84
CA THR A 163 -9.86 2.21 -11.54
C THR A 163 -8.73 1.74 -10.62
N HIS A 164 -8.66 2.27 -9.40
CA HIS A 164 -7.64 1.87 -8.42
C HIS A 164 -7.73 0.38 -8.07
N ALA A 165 -8.92 -0.17 -7.91
CA ALA A 165 -9.09 -1.61 -7.67
C ALA A 165 -8.52 -2.47 -8.81
N GLY A 166 -8.68 -2.04 -10.07
CA GLY A 166 -8.05 -2.67 -11.23
C GLY A 166 -6.53 -2.58 -11.20
N GLU A 167 -5.96 -1.40 -10.91
CA GLU A 167 -4.52 -1.19 -10.79
C GLU A 167 -3.90 -2.09 -9.71
N VAL A 168 -4.53 -2.18 -8.54
CA VAL A 168 -4.09 -3.07 -7.45
C VAL A 168 -4.16 -4.54 -7.87
N SER A 169 -5.19 -4.94 -8.63
CA SER A 169 -5.30 -6.32 -9.14
C SER A 169 -4.16 -6.66 -10.11
N GLU A 170 -3.76 -5.73 -10.97
CA GLU A 170 -2.59 -5.92 -11.84
C GLU A 170 -1.28 -5.98 -11.03
N MET A 171 -1.13 -5.17 -9.99
CA MET A 171 0.03 -5.26 -9.08
C MET A 171 0.07 -6.60 -8.32
N ALA A 172 -1.05 -7.09 -7.83
CA ALA A 172 -1.12 -8.40 -7.19
C ALA A 172 -0.77 -9.55 -8.17
N LYS A 173 -1.16 -9.42 -9.44
CA LYS A 173 -0.89 -10.41 -10.49
C LYS A 173 0.55 -10.38 -11.00
N ARG A 174 1.13 -9.20 -11.19
CA ARG A 174 2.39 -8.99 -11.93
C ARG A 174 3.49 -8.29 -11.14
N GLY A 175 3.22 -7.92 -9.88
CA GLY A 175 4.19 -7.23 -9.02
C GLY A 175 4.65 -5.89 -9.58
N MET A 176 5.93 -5.59 -9.43
CA MET A 176 6.55 -4.35 -9.91
C MET A 176 6.48 -4.17 -11.43
N ALA A 177 6.35 -5.24 -12.20
CA ALA A 177 6.20 -5.13 -13.66
C ALA A 177 4.96 -4.32 -14.07
N ALA A 178 3.84 -4.47 -13.33
CA ALA A 178 2.63 -3.67 -13.56
C ALA A 178 2.85 -2.18 -13.26
N VAL A 179 3.65 -1.86 -12.23
CA VAL A 179 4.01 -0.48 -11.87
C VAL A 179 4.87 0.15 -12.96
N HIS A 180 5.92 -0.53 -13.40
CA HIS A 180 6.85 -0.04 -14.43
C HIS A 180 6.12 0.25 -15.75
N GLU A 181 5.23 -0.65 -16.17
CA GLU A 181 4.44 -0.48 -17.38
C GLU A 181 3.52 0.74 -17.28
N ARG A 182 2.82 0.88 -16.14
CA ARG A 182 1.97 2.06 -15.90
C ARG A 182 2.78 3.35 -15.91
N MET A 183 3.92 3.39 -15.25
CA MET A 183 4.79 4.57 -15.21
C MET A 183 5.32 4.93 -16.60
N ALA A 184 5.70 3.92 -17.41
CA ALA A 184 6.14 4.12 -18.78
C ALA A 184 5.02 4.65 -19.71
N ALA A 185 3.77 4.33 -19.42
CA ALA A 185 2.61 4.81 -20.18
C ALA A 185 2.15 6.22 -19.76
N MET A 186 2.67 6.76 -18.64
CA MET A 186 2.34 8.12 -18.22
C MET A 186 3.14 9.14 -19.03
N PRO A 187 2.49 10.20 -19.57
CA PRO A 187 3.24 11.29 -20.22
C PRO A 187 4.18 11.95 -19.18
N ASP A 188 5.36 12.36 -19.65
CA ASP A 188 6.47 12.97 -18.88
C ASP A 188 6.02 14.11 -17.93
N ARG A 189 5.54 13.78 -16.72
CA ARG A 189 5.24 14.78 -15.67
C ARG A 189 6.44 15.08 -14.76
N HIS A 190 7.58 14.42 -14.97
CA HIS A 190 8.74 14.50 -14.07
C HIS A 190 10.05 14.90 -14.77
N ARG A 191 9.97 15.59 -15.91
CA ARG A 191 11.13 16.27 -16.50
C ARG A 191 11.10 17.77 -16.20
N HIS A 192 11.27 18.12 -14.93
CA HIS A 192 11.65 19.47 -14.54
C HIS A 192 12.54 19.40 -13.29
#